data_997837de05e136c4f4e22d6e8a009d1b
#
_entry.id   997837de05e136c4f4e22d6e8a009d1b
#
_cell.length_a   1.000
_cell.length_b   1.000
_cell.length_c   1.000
_cell.angle_alpha   90.00
_cell.angle_beta   90.00
_cell.angle_gamma   90.00
#
_symmetry.space_group_name_H-M   'P 1'
#
loop_
_entity.id
_entity.type
_entity.pdbx_description
1 polymer ?
#
loop_
_entity_poly.entity_id
_entity_poly.type
_entity_poly.pdbx_seq_one_letter_code
_entity_poly.pdbx_strand_id
1 'polypeptide(L)'
;MASDFKTILFNENAGIGLITLNRPHKLNAFNQQMLKDLLHVLDYIDNNDDIRAVVITASGKAFCAGADLSAGKDTFNSEFDNSSDYDQNFNRDSGGILALRMYKCLKPILIACNGVSVGVGATLQLAADIRVASSLSKFLSLIHI
;
A
#
# COMPACT_ATOMS: atom_id res chain seq x y z
N MET A 1 10.93 14.60 -8.69
CA MET A 1 9.66 14.65 -9.44
C MET A 1 8.52 14.54 -8.43
N ALA A 2 7.79 15.62 -8.16
CA ALA A 2 6.54 15.49 -7.43
C ALA A 2 5.53 14.90 -8.42
N SER A 3 5.37 13.59 -8.42
CA SER A 3 4.25 12.97 -9.13
C SER A 3 2.97 13.35 -8.37
N ASP A 4 1.95 13.79 -9.11
CA ASP A 4 0.64 14.13 -8.55
C ASP A 4 -0.09 12.86 -8.09
N PHE A 5 0.42 12.22 -7.04
CA PHE A 5 -0.27 11.11 -6.39
C PHE A 5 -1.56 11.61 -5.74
N LYS A 6 -2.64 10.86 -5.90
CA LYS A 6 -3.96 11.26 -5.41
C LYS A 6 -4.27 10.73 -4.02
N THR A 7 -3.61 9.62 -3.65
CA THR A 7 -3.97 8.87 -2.44
C THR A 7 -2.80 8.67 -1.48
N ILE A 8 -1.62 9.06 -1.89
CA ILE A 8 -0.40 9.00 -1.08
C ILE A 8 0.36 10.31 -1.15
N LEU A 9 1.23 10.55 -0.17
CA LEU A 9 2.29 11.53 -0.25
C LEU A 9 3.62 10.79 -0.35
N PHE A 10 4.55 11.33 -1.12
CA PHE A 10 5.90 10.78 -1.25
C PHE A 10 6.95 11.86 -1.03
N ASN A 11 7.91 11.56 -0.18
CA ASN A 11 9.05 12.43 0.11
C ASN A 11 10.34 11.61 0.12
N GLU A 12 11.41 12.22 -0.37
CA GLU A 12 12.76 11.66 -0.33
C GLU A 12 13.63 12.49 0.60
N ASN A 13 14.31 11.86 1.51
CA ASN A 13 15.29 12.52 2.38
C ASN A 13 16.36 11.55 2.87
N ALA A 14 17.60 11.92 2.76
CA ALA A 14 18.77 11.21 3.28
C ALA A 14 18.81 9.70 2.89
N GLY A 15 18.39 9.37 1.68
CA GLY A 15 18.35 8.00 1.18
C GLY A 15 17.12 7.20 1.61
N ILE A 16 16.13 7.85 2.20
CA ILE A 16 14.86 7.23 2.61
C ILE A 16 13.73 7.75 1.71
N GLY A 17 13.00 6.84 1.08
CA GLY A 17 11.72 7.11 0.45
C GLY A 17 10.58 6.95 1.46
N LEU A 18 9.95 8.05 1.86
CA LEU A 18 8.81 8.05 2.77
C LEU A 18 7.50 8.10 1.99
N ILE A 19 6.73 7.03 2.06
CA ILE A 19 5.37 6.93 1.52
C ILE A 19 4.37 7.10 2.66
N THR A 20 3.46 8.05 2.53
CA THR A 20 2.38 8.26 3.50
C THR A 20 1.03 8.03 2.84
N LEU A 21 0.28 7.03 3.28
CA LEU A 21 -1.11 6.85 2.84
C LEU A 21 -1.91 8.10 3.24
N ASN A 22 -2.59 8.74 2.29
CA ASN A 22 -3.17 10.06 2.51
C ASN A 22 -4.63 10.19 2.06
N ARG A 23 -5.47 9.32 2.62
CA ARG A 23 -6.94 9.39 2.56
C ARG A 23 -7.53 9.36 3.97
N PRO A 24 -7.10 10.25 4.91
CA PRO A 24 -7.52 10.17 6.31
C PRO A 24 -9.03 10.30 6.51
N HIS A 25 -9.73 11.02 5.64
CA HIS A 25 -11.20 11.15 5.63
C HIS A 25 -11.92 9.83 5.32
N LYS A 26 -11.25 8.85 4.74
CA LYS A 26 -11.72 7.49 4.47
C LYS A 26 -10.93 6.45 5.29
N LEU A 27 -10.27 6.87 6.37
CA LEU A 27 -9.41 6.00 7.21
C LEU A 27 -8.36 5.23 6.37
N ASN A 28 -7.88 5.84 5.30
CA ASN A 28 -6.94 5.27 4.34
C ASN A 28 -7.43 3.95 3.72
N ALA A 29 -8.74 3.81 3.52
CA ALA A 29 -9.32 2.64 2.87
C ALA A 29 -8.72 2.45 1.47
N PHE A 30 -8.34 1.20 1.18
CA PHE A 30 -7.61 0.79 -0.01
C PHE A 30 -8.54 0.72 -1.21
N ASN A 31 -8.19 1.40 -2.29
CA ASN A 31 -8.91 1.41 -3.55
C ASN A 31 -7.96 1.28 -4.74
N GLN A 32 -8.50 1.18 -5.96
CA GLN A 32 -7.73 1.04 -7.18
C GLN A 32 -6.75 2.20 -7.43
N GLN A 33 -7.13 3.43 -7.07
CA GLN A 33 -6.22 4.57 -7.22
C GLN A 33 -5.02 4.45 -6.28
N MET A 34 -5.23 4.02 -5.03
CA MET A 34 -4.14 3.81 -4.08
C MET A 34 -3.21 2.68 -4.54
N LEU A 35 -3.75 1.61 -5.12
CA LEU A 35 -2.94 0.57 -5.74
C LEU A 35 -2.04 1.16 -6.84
N LYS A 36 -2.62 1.92 -7.79
CA LYS A 36 -1.87 2.55 -8.90
C LYS A 36 -0.78 3.48 -8.38
N ASP A 37 -1.09 4.31 -7.41
CA ASP A 37 -0.13 5.25 -6.81
C ASP A 37 1.02 4.49 -6.14
N LEU A 38 0.71 3.42 -5.38
CA LEU A 38 1.72 2.60 -4.69
C LEU A 38 2.60 1.81 -5.66
N LEU A 39 2.02 1.22 -6.71
CA LEU A 39 2.81 0.54 -7.75
C LEU A 39 3.78 1.51 -8.42
N HIS A 40 3.28 2.68 -8.81
CA HIS A 40 4.09 3.69 -9.50
C HIS A 40 5.24 4.22 -8.62
N VAL A 41 4.97 4.52 -7.33
CA VAL A 41 6.04 5.00 -6.44
C VAL A 41 7.07 3.92 -6.14
N LEU A 42 6.67 2.65 -6.03
CA LEU A 42 7.61 1.54 -5.83
C LEU A 42 8.47 1.30 -7.08
N ASP A 43 7.92 1.48 -8.29
CA ASP A 43 8.72 1.41 -9.53
C ASP A 43 9.73 2.56 -9.62
N TYR A 44 9.32 3.77 -9.24
CA TYR A 44 10.23 4.90 -9.14
C TYR A 44 11.38 4.65 -8.15
N ILE A 45 11.04 4.12 -6.96
CA ILE A 45 12.02 3.81 -5.89
C ILE A 45 13.04 2.77 -6.36
N ASP A 46 12.60 1.71 -7.04
CA ASP A 46 13.51 0.67 -7.52
C ASP A 46 14.50 1.18 -8.58
N ASN A 47 14.08 2.18 -9.38
CA ASN A 47 14.90 2.80 -10.41
C ASN A 47 15.72 4.02 -9.92
N ASN A 48 15.65 4.36 -8.63
CA ASN A 48 16.36 5.49 -8.04
C ASN A 48 17.41 5.01 -7.03
N ASP A 49 18.68 5.08 -7.41
CA ASP A 49 19.80 4.62 -6.58
C ASP A 49 20.07 5.53 -5.36
N ASP A 50 19.56 6.76 -5.36
CA ASP A 50 19.66 7.65 -4.20
C ASP A 50 18.77 7.20 -3.04
N ILE A 51 17.74 6.37 -3.31
CA ILE A 51 16.87 5.76 -2.30
C ILE A 51 17.43 4.40 -1.92
N ARG A 52 17.72 4.22 -0.62
CA ARG A 52 18.30 2.99 -0.07
C ARG A 52 17.34 2.18 0.78
N ALA A 53 16.27 2.80 1.27
CA ALA A 53 15.24 2.15 2.06
C ALA A 53 13.90 2.89 1.91
N VAL A 54 12.81 2.20 2.19
CA VAL A 54 11.44 2.72 2.11
C VAL A 54 10.78 2.66 3.47
N VAL A 55 10.10 3.73 3.83
CA VAL A 55 9.20 3.76 5.00
C VAL A 55 7.79 3.99 4.50
N ILE A 56 6.84 3.14 4.89
CA ILE A 56 5.42 3.32 4.60
C ILE A 56 4.68 3.59 5.91
N THR A 57 3.99 4.71 5.97
CA THR A 57 3.14 5.11 7.10
C THR A 57 1.80 5.65 6.58
N ALA A 58 0.98 6.23 7.47
CA ALA A 58 -0.30 6.79 7.07
C ALA A 58 -0.64 8.07 7.84
N SER A 59 -1.37 8.97 7.21
CA SER A 59 -1.93 10.16 7.84
C SER A 59 -3.21 9.82 8.62
N GLY A 60 -3.46 10.58 9.68
CA GLY A 60 -4.66 10.43 10.52
C GLY A 60 -4.57 9.29 11.52
N LYS A 61 -5.74 8.81 11.99
CA LYS A 61 -5.87 7.88 13.13
C LYS A 61 -5.82 6.40 12.75
N ALA A 62 -5.89 6.06 11.47
CA ALA A 62 -5.82 4.70 10.98
C ALA A 62 -4.64 4.54 10.02
N PHE A 63 -3.99 3.37 10.03
CA PHE A 63 -3.05 3.02 8.98
C PHE A 63 -3.83 2.70 7.69
N CYS A 64 -4.71 1.71 7.70
CA CYS A 64 -5.60 1.39 6.58
C CYS A 64 -6.79 0.55 7.08
N ALA A 65 -8.01 1.04 6.88
CA ALA A 65 -9.23 0.41 7.36
C ALA A 65 -9.75 -0.74 6.49
N GLY A 66 -8.95 -1.22 5.53
CA GLY A 66 -9.34 -2.31 4.62
C GLY A 66 -9.78 -1.81 3.25
N ALA A 67 -10.48 -2.63 2.50
CA ALA A 67 -10.97 -2.27 1.17
C ALA A 67 -12.00 -1.12 1.24
N ASP A 68 -11.91 -0.20 0.27
CA ASP A 68 -12.92 0.88 0.13
C ASP A 68 -14.19 0.31 -0.49
N LEU A 69 -15.21 0.16 0.34
CA LEU A 69 -16.50 -0.42 -0.05
C LEU A 69 -17.44 0.61 -0.73
N SER A 70 -16.99 1.81 -1.03
CA SER A 70 -17.82 2.87 -1.62
C SER A 70 -18.40 2.49 -3.00
N ALA A 71 -17.77 1.58 -3.73
CA ALA A 71 -18.25 1.06 -5.01
C ALA A 71 -19.32 -0.04 -4.87
N GLY A 72 -19.70 -0.41 -3.65
CA GLY A 72 -20.70 -1.44 -3.39
C GLY A 72 -20.30 -2.79 -4.00
N LYS A 73 -21.18 -3.42 -4.79
CA LYS A 73 -20.95 -4.72 -5.43
C LYS A 73 -19.74 -4.72 -6.39
N ASP A 74 -19.35 -3.57 -6.90
CA ASP A 74 -18.24 -3.42 -7.86
C ASP A 74 -16.89 -3.24 -7.16
N THR A 75 -16.85 -3.22 -5.83
CA THR A 75 -15.61 -3.06 -5.04
C THR A 75 -14.55 -4.11 -5.38
N PHE A 76 -14.97 -5.33 -5.65
CA PHE A 76 -14.09 -6.47 -5.93
C PHE A 76 -14.04 -6.85 -7.42
N ASN A 77 -14.74 -6.10 -8.29
CA ASN A 77 -14.63 -6.25 -9.73
C ASN A 77 -13.30 -5.63 -10.19
N SER A 78 -12.29 -6.45 -10.33
CA SER A 78 -10.99 -6.03 -10.87
C SER A 78 -11.05 -6.08 -12.40
N GLU A 79 -11.61 -5.07 -13.04
CA GLU A 79 -11.22 -4.71 -14.40
C GLU A 79 -9.82 -4.04 -14.31
N PHE A 80 -8.83 -4.82 -13.94
CA PHE A 80 -7.45 -4.41 -14.13
C PHE A 80 -7.16 -4.58 -15.61
N ASP A 81 -6.89 -3.46 -16.28
CA ASP A 81 -6.35 -3.43 -17.63
C ASP A 81 -5.12 -4.34 -17.67
N ASN A 82 -5.25 -5.47 -18.39
CA ASN A 82 -4.26 -6.55 -18.51
C ASN A 82 -3.01 -6.15 -19.33
N SER A 83 -2.63 -4.88 -19.30
CA SER A 83 -1.54 -4.32 -20.11
C SER A 83 -0.15 -4.38 -19.47
N SER A 84 0.02 -4.99 -18.31
CA SER A 84 1.34 -5.21 -17.73
C SER A 84 1.67 -6.70 -17.63
N ASP A 85 2.93 -7.06 -17.87
CA ASP A 85 3.58 -8.39 -17.94
C ASP A 85 3.39 -9.33 -16.72
N TYR A 86 2.32 -9.17 -15.98
CA TYR A 86 1.93 -10.10 -14.92
C TYR A 86 1.08 -11.22 -15.52
N ASP A 87 1.59 -12.43 -15.39
CA ASP A 87 1.05 -13.71 -15.82
C ASP A 87 -0.49 -13.73 -15.84
N GLN A 88 -1.07 -13.70 -17.04
CA GLN A 88 -2.52 -13.60 -17.30
C GLN A 88 -3.34 -14.78 -16.78
N ASN A 89 -2.69 -15.79 -16.18
CA ASN A 89 -3.33 -17.02 -15.75
C ASN A 89 -3.86 -17.00 -14.31
N PHE A 90 -3.68 -15.92 -13.56
CA PHE A 90 -4.19 -15.81 -12.19
C PHE A 90 -4.96 -14.51 -11.99
N ASN A 91 -6.26 -14.59 -11.78
CA ASN A 91 -7.08 -13.50 -11.26
C ASN A 91 -6.64 -13.18 -9.83
N ARG A 92 -5.69 -12.24 -9.68
CA ARG A 92 -5.22 -11.77 -8.37
C ARG A 92 -6.03 -10.57 -7.95
N ASP A 93 -6.41 -10.54 -6.67
CA ASP A 93 -6.99 -9.34 -6.09
C ASP A 93 -5.94 -8.21 -5.96
N SER A 94 -6.43 -6.99 -5.84
CA SER A 94 -5.61 -5.78 -5.77
C SER A 94 -4.60 -5.79 -4.61
N GLY A 95 -4.98 -6.39 -3.47
CA GLY A 95 -4.10 -6.55 -2.31
C GLY A 95 -2.96 -7.53 -2.58
N GLY A 96 -3.25 -8.63 -3.25
CA GLY A 96 -2.26 -9.63 -3.67
C GLY A 96 -1.26 -9.07 -4.68
N ILE A 97 -1.73 -8.25 -5.63
CA ILE A 97 -0.85 -7.54 -6.58
C ILE A 97 0.14 -6.65 -5.84
N LEU A 98 -0.35 -5.81 -4.92
CA LEU A 98 0.49 -4.92 -4.14
C LEU A 98 1.47 -5.69 -3.24
N ALA A 99 1.00 -6.72 -2.52
CA ALA A 99 1.85 -7.53 -1.65
C ALA A 99 3.01 -8.16 -2.42
N LEU A 100 2.76 -8.71 -3.61
CA LEU A 100 3.81 -9.27 -4.47
C LEU A 100 4.75 -8.19 -5.00
N ARG A 101 4.25 -7.00 -5.34
CA ARG A 101 5.11 -5.88 -5.75
C ARG A 101 6.02 -5.43 -4.62
N MET A 102 5.50 -5.33 -3.39
CA MET A 102 6.30 -5.02 -2.21
C MET A 102 7.37 -6.09 -1.96
N TYR A 103 7.00 -7.37 -2.05
CA TYR A 103 7.93 -8.48 -1.89
C TYR A 103 9.07 -8.47 -2.93
N LYS A 104 8.79 -7.98 -4.15
CA LYS A 104 9.78 -7.85 -5.24
C LYS A 104 10.56 -6.54 -5.19
N CYS A 105 10.27 -5.63 -4.27
CA CYS A 105 10.98 -4.36 -4.16
C CYS A 105 12.46 -4.60 -3.89
N LEU A 106 13.31 -3.88 -4.60
CA LEU A 106 14.78 -4.02 -4.51
C LEU A 106 15.36 -3.30 -3.28
N LYS A 107 14.54 -2.54 -2.57
CA LYS A 107 14.93 -1.79 -1.38
C LYS A 107 14.18 -2.34 -0.16
N PRO A 108 14.81 -2.39 1.03
CA PRO A 108 14.11 -2.81 2.24
C PRO A 108 12.94 -1.88 2.55
N ILE A 109 11.80 -2.49 2.89
CA ILE A 109 10.56 -1.79 3.25
C ILE A 109 10.31 -1.90 4.75
N LEU A 110 10.14 -0.76 5.40
CA LEU A 110 9.71 -0.66 6.79
C LEU A 110 8.29 -0.11 6.84
N ILE A 111 7.41 -0.79 7.57
CA ILE A 111 6.08 -0.26 7.92
C ILE A 111 6.17 0.46 9.26
N ALA A 112 5.74 1.72 9.31
CA ALA A 112 5.50 2.48 10.53
C ALA A 112 3.98 2.59 10.74
N CYS A 113 3.40 1.58 11.40
CA CYS A 113 1.96 1.49 11.62
C CYS A 113 1.53 2.45 12.73
N ASN A 114 0.81 3.50 12.38
CA ASN A 114 0.39 4.55 13.29
C ASN A 114 -0.99 4.31 13.94
N GLY A 115 -1.75 3.29 13.49
CA GLY A 115 -3.10 3.12 13.97
C GLY A 115 -3.77 1.81 13.51
N VAL A 116 -5.08 1.84 13.38
CA VAL A 116 -5.89 0.67 13.02
C VAL A 116 -5.57 0.16 11.62
N SER A 117 -5.46 -1.16 11.49
CA SER A 117 -5.17 -1.89 10.26
C SER A 117 -6.15 -3.06 10.11
N VAL A 118 -6.98 -3.05 9.06
CA VAL A 118 -8.04 -4.03 8.84
C VAL A 118 -7.91 -4.69 7.47
N GLY A 119 -8.13 -5.99 7.40
CA GLY A 119 -8.13 -6.75 6.14
C GLY A 119 -6.85 -6.52 5.33
N VAL A 120 -6.96 -6.02 4.10
CA VAL A 120 -5.79 -5.70 3.25
C VAL A 120 -4.82 -4.74 3.94
N GLY A 121 -5.30 -3.81 4.80
CA GLY A 121 -4.45 -2.92 5.58
C GLY A 121 -3.57 -3.65 6.62
N ALA A 122 -3.99 -4.80 7.09
CA ALA A 122 -3.19 -5.66 7.97
C ALA A 122 -2.29 -6.60 7.14
N THR A 123 -2.84 -7.22 6.10
CA THR A 123 -2.13 -8.28 5.35
C THR A 123 -0.98 -7.75 4.51
N LEU A 124 -1.11 -6.57 3.88
CA LEU A 124 0.00 -6.02 3.10
C LEU A 124 1.23 -5.65 3.94
N GLN A 125 1.07 -5.41 5.26
CA GLN A 125 2.21 -5.19 6.14
C GLN A 125 3.10 -6.44 6.27
N LEU A 126 2.54 -7.63 6.02
CA LEU A 126 3.29 -8.89 6.07
C LEU A 126 4.32 -9.02 4.94
N ALA A 127 4.14 -8.27 3.85
CA ALA A 127 5.08 -8.22 2.74
C ALA A 127 6.30 -7.31 2.99
N ALA A 128 6.31 -6.55 4.10
CA ALA A 128 7.43 -5.68 4.47
C ALA A 128 8.50 -6.43 5.27
N ASP A 129 9.74 -5.94 5.21
CA ASP A 129 10.88 -6.52 5.93
C ASP A 129 10.82 -6.22 7.43
N ILE A 130 10.46 -5.00 7.79
CA ILE A 130 10.41 -4.55 9.19
C ILE A 130 9.05 -3.90 9.46
N ARG A 131 8.47 -4.17 10.62
CA ARG A 131 7.23 -3.59 11.11
C ARG A 131 7.42 -2.98 12.47
N VAL A 132 7.07 -1.70 12.59
CA VAL A 132 7.00 -0.98 13.86
C VAL A 132 5.56 -0.48 14.02
N ALA A 133 4.98 -0.70 15.18
CA ALA A 133 3.62 -0.30 15.45
C ALA A 133 3.55 0.61 16.68
N SER A 134 2.71 1.63 16.62
CA SER A 134 2.40 2.46 17.78
C SER A 134 1.59 1.65 18.82
N SER A 135 1.59 2.09 20.06
CA SER A 135 0.75 1.48 21.12
C SER A 135 -0.76 1.58 20.86
N LEU A 136 -1.16 2.45 19.93
CA LEU A 136 -2.55 2.62 19.50
C LEU A 136 -2.94 1.71 18.32
N SER A 137 -1.97 0.99 17.73
CA SER A 137 -2.21 0.13 16.59
C SER A 137 -3.06 -1.08 16.97
N LYS A 138 -4.03 -1.39 16.12
CA LYS A 138 -4.88 -2.58 16.23
C LYS A 138 -4.94 -3.27 14.89
N PHE A 139 -4.75 -4.58 14.89
CA PHE A 139 -4.76 -5.39 13.69
C PHE A 139 -5.99 -6.29 13.70
N LEU A 140 -6.75 -6.25 12.63
CA LEU A 140 -7.94 -7.07 12.45
C LEU A 140 -7.89 -7.75 11.09
N SER A 141 -7.65 -9.05 11.11
CA SER A 141 -7.81 -9.91 9.94
C SER A 141 -9.18 -10.55 10.00
N LEU A 142 -10.09 -10.10 9.12
CA LEU A 142 -11.42 -10.64 9.03
C LEU A 142 -11.39 -11.86 8.10
N ILE A 143 -11.42 -13.03 8.71
CA ILE A 143 -11.68 -14.28 7.99
C ILE A 143 -13.10 -14.64 8.31
N HIS A 144 -13.96 -14.60 7.29
CA HIS A 144 -15.33 -15.11 7.41
C HIS A 144 -15.27 -16.62 7.21
N ILE A 145 -15.54 -17.31 8.29
CA ILE A 145 -15.78 -18.76 8.29
C ILE A 145 -17.29 -18.97 8.27
#